data_94ea14fecb44ca7bdd46c834db286953
#
_entry.id   94ea14fecb44ca7bdd46c834db286953
#
_cell.length_a   1.000
_cell.length_b   1.000
_cell.length_c   1.000
_cell.angle_alpha   90.00
_cell.angle_beta   90.00
_cell.angle_gamma   90.00
#
_symmetry.space_group_name_H-M   'P 1'
#
loop_
_entity.id
_entity.type
_entity.pdbx_description
1 polymer ?
#
loop_
_entity_poly.entity_id
_entity_poly.type
_entity_poly.pdbx_seq_one_letter_code
_entity_poly.pdbx_strand_id
1 'polypeptide(L)'
;MSFQRDGKQYTNVVALIEGGALKDEYIVLGAHYDHLGEKNGQIYPGADDNASGSAALIEIARELSAHREDLKRSIIIAAFDAEEIGLYGSTYLAEFLDALVGIDKVKLMMSVDMVGRYADTHKLVMEGVATIKNGRVLAKGAGERHSINVKAKNFETSVLTATDTEAFARMQVPTLAVSTGLHPQYHKPTDTPDLIDYDGLDRISLCLTDFAMDAATDESFAASGRVARKHMDKAPVFEAGLTGSIGNALLSFPKADLSSKGRMDYSAGLTTRLNFGSFGLQVDALWESSTSRFPSLEPMFGAAQDYTQRSVTVPAYFLIRSDASENGAFLGLGGYYSYVYSHSFSKDDPLWSVNPHQGGLAANFGVKVANLVLEWSFRWQLNNLFAEQASHLQNATYLKVSWIF
;
A
#
# COMPACT_ATOMS: atom_id res chain seq x y z
N MET A 1 13.87 16.65 -22.21
CA MET A 1 14.87 15.84 -21.46
C MET A 1 14.68 14.40 -21.85
N SER A 2 15.59 13.85 -22.67
CA SER A 2 15.48 12.44 -23.09
C SER A 2 16.28 11.54 -22.16
N PHE A 3 15.75 10.35 -21.85
CA PHE A 3 16.37 9.34 -21.00
C PHE A 3 16.09 7.93 -21.54
N GLN A 4 16.86 6.95 -21.07
CA GLN A 4 16.68 5.55 -21.45
C GLN A 4 16.30 4.71 -20.23
N ARG A 5 15.32 3.83 -20.40
CA ARG A 5 14.92 2.83 -19.41
C ARG A 5 14.50 1.55 -20.12
N ASP A 6 14.96 0.40 -19.65
CA ASP A 6 14.64 -0.93 -20.20
C ASP A 6 14.87 -1.04 -21.73
N GLY A 7 15.93 -0.37 -22.24
CA GLY A 7 16.31 -0.37 -23.65
C GLY A 7 15.44 0.50 -24.56
N LYS A 8 14.51 1.30 -23.99
CA LYS A 8 13.67 2.26 -24.71
C LYS A 8 14.05 3.69 -24.34
N GLN A 9 13.81 4.61 -25.27
CA GLN A 9 13.99 6.04 -25.06
C GLN A 9 12.66 6.70 -24.76
N TYR A 10 12.66 7.56 -23.74
CA TYR A 10 11.54 8.39 -23.30
C TYR A 10 11.95 9.85 -23.24
N THR A 11 10.99 10.76 -23.22
CA THR A 11 11.30 12.20 -23.27
C THR A 11 10.35 13.02 -22.45
N ASN A 12 10.79 13.56 -21.31
CA ASN A 12 10.05 14.61 -20.61
C ASN A 12 10.19 15.93 -21.35
N VAL A 13 9.11 16.71 -21.43
CA VAL A 13 9.12 18.10 -21.87
C VAL A 13 9.19 18.99 -20.64
N VAL A 14 10.28 19.74 -20.49
CA VAL A 14 10.54 20.52 -19.28
C VAL A 14 10.84 21.98 -19.65
N ALA A 15 10.18 22.91 -18.95
CA ALA A 15 10.42 24.35 -19.06
C ALA A 15 10.72 24.95 -17.69
N LEU A 16 11.47 26.06 -17.67
CA LEU A 16 11.80 26.83 -16.47
C LEU A 16 11.24 28.25 -16.61
N ILE A 17 10.49 28.67 -15.61
CA ILE A 17 10.12 30.08 -15.40
C ILE A 17 11.00 30.55 -14.24
N GLU A 18 12.03 31.35 -14.58
CA GLU A 18 12.99 31.85 -13.57
C GLU A 18 12.34 32.86 -12.65
N GLY A 19 12.52 32.68 -11.34
CA GLY A 19 12.06 33.61 -10.31
C GLY A 19 13.07 34.72 -9.98
N GLY A 20 12.78 35.48 -8.93
CA GLY A 20 13.59 36.60 -8.48
C GLY A 20 14.46 36.29 -7.27
N ALA A 21 14.07 36.81 -6.10
CA ALA A 21 14.89 36.78 -4.89
C ALA A 21 15.21 35.37 -4.35
N LEU A 22 14.40 34.37 -4.66
CA LEU A 22 14.56 32.96 -4.25
C LEU A 22 14.68 32.05 -5.48
N LYS A 23 15.30 32.49 -6.55
CA LYS A 23 15.37 31.80 -7.84
C LYS A 23 16.03 30.40 -7.77
N ASP A 24 16.85 30.15 -6.76
CA ASP A 24 17.51 28.86 -6.52
C ASP A 24 16.65 27.89 -5.68
N GLU A 25 15.41 28.26 -5.39
CA GLU A 25 14.37 27.41 -4.83
C GLU A 25 13.30 27.12 -5.89
N TYR A 26 12.85 25.86 -5.99
CA TYR A 26 12.05 25.40 -7.11
C TYR A 26 10.68 24.88 -6.65
N ILE A 27 9.65 25.24 -7.43
CA ILE A 27 8.34 24.60 -7.39
C ILE A 27 8.20 23.80 -8.68
N VAL A 28 7.94 22.48 -8.57
CA VAL A 28 7.73 21.62 -9.72
C VAL A 28 6.23 21.38 -9.91
N LEU A 29 5.74 21.67 -11.11
CA LEU A 29 4.37 21.40 -11.54
C LEU A 29 4.44 20.40 -12.68
N GLY A 30 3.75 19.26 -12.54
CA GLY A 30 3.86 18.18 -13.51
C GLY A 30 2.54 17.54 -13.84
N ALA A 31 2.46 16.97 -15.04
CA ALA A 31 1.40 16.11 -15.53
C ALA A 31 2.02 15.11 -16.52
N HIS A 32 1.59 13.85 -16.51
CA HIS A 32 2.04 12.95 -17.57
C HIS A 32 1.25 13.16 -18.86
N TYR A 33 1.89 12.89 -19.99
CA TYR A 33 1.29 13.06 -21.32
C TYR A 33 1.20 11.75 -22.11
N ASP A 34 1.79 10.69 -21.59
CA ASP A 34 1.61 9.34 -22.13
C ASP A 34 0.27 8.75 -21.69
N HIS A 35 -0.23 7.77 -22.44
CA HIS A 35 -1.38 6.96 -22.08
C HIS A 35 -1.24 5.56 -22.70
N LEU A 36 -2.25 4.72 -22.55
CA LEU A 36 -2.23 3.29 -22.91
C LEU A 36 -2.08 3.02 -24.42
N GLY A 37 -2.30 4.01 -25.28
CA GLY A 37 -2.14 3.91 -26.73
C GLY A 37 -3.17 3.00 -27.40
N GLU A 38 -2.71 2.05 -28.21
CA GLU A 38 -3.56 1.07 -28.89
C GLU A 38 -3.36 -0.33 -28.28
N LYS A 39 -4.46 -0.99 -27.90
CA LYS A 39 -4.45 -2.37 -27.39
C LYS A 39 -5.52 -3.18 -28.11
N ASN A 40 -5.12 -4.29 -28.74
CA ASN A 40 -6.03 -5.20 -29.48
C ASN A 40 -6.88 -4.50 -30.54
N GLY A 41 -6.34 -3.52 -31.27
CA GLY A 41 -7.04 -2.76 -32.30
C GLY A 41 -8.00 -1.71 -31.76
N GLN A 42 -8.00 -1.43 -30.46
CA GLN A 42 -8.77 -0.37 -29.83
C GLN A 42 -7.85 0.75 -29.35
N ILE A 43 -8.22 1.99 -29.67
CA ILE A 43 -7.54 3.20 -29.20
C ILE A 43 -8.07 3.55 -27.83
N TYR A 44 -7.15 3.86 -26.92
CA TYR A 44 -7.42 4.43 -25.58
C TYR A 44 -7.05 5.90 -25.60
N PRO A 45 -8.02 6.82 -25.74
CA PRO A 45 -7.71 8.24 -25.97
C PRO A 45 -7.06 8.95 -24.78
N GLY A 46 -7.43 8.53 -23.53
CA GLY A 46 -6.89 9.16 -22.31
C GLY A 46 -7.26 10.62 -22.18
N ALA A 47 -8.53 10.99 -22.43
CA ALA A 47 -8.93 12.39 -22.43
C ALA A 47 -8.86 13.02 -21.02
N ASP A 48 -9.34 12.30 -20.00
CA ASP A 48 -9.15 12.74 -18.62
C ASP A 48 -7.82 12.23 -18.04
N ASP A 49 -7.43 11.01 -18.38
CA ASP A 49 -6.21 10.35 -17.95
C ASP A 49 -5.16 10.25 -19.12
N ASN A 50 -4.23 11.24 -19.35
CA ASN A 50 -4.16 12.50 -18.60
C ASN A 50 -3.99 13.70 -19.56
N ALA A 51 -4.76 13.73 -20.66
CA ALA A 51 -4.75 14.91 -21.52
C ALA A 51 -5.35 16.13 -20.80
N SER A 52 -6.30 15.93 -19.85
CA SER A 52 -6.85 17.00 -19.03
C SER A 52 -5.78 17.67 -18.15
N GLY A 53 -4.95 16.89 -17.47
CA GLY A 53 -3.84 17.41 -16.66
C GLY A 53 -2.76 18.07 -17.50
N SER A 54 -2.43 17.50 -18.66
CA SER A 54 -1.49 18.10 -19.62
C SER A 54 -1.99 19.44 -20.16
N ALA A 55 -3.29 19.56 -20.49
CA ALA A 55 -3.89 20.81 -20.93
C ALA A 55 -3.92 21.86 -19.82
N ALA A 56 -4.29 21.46 -18.59
CA ALA A 56 -4.22 22.34 -17.41
C ALA A 56 -2.79 22.84 -17.17
N LEU A 57 -1.78 21.96 -17.29
CA LEU A 57 -0.38 22.33 -17.10
C LEU A 57 0.08 23.41 -18.09
N ILE A 58 -0.36 23.33 -19.37
CA ILE A 58 -0.07 24.35 -20.39
C ILE A 58 -0.70 25.70 -20.01
N GLU A 59 -1.95 25.69 -19.55
CA GLU A 59 -2.65 26.91 -19.14
C GLU A 59 -2.00 27.53 -17.89
N ILE A 60 -1.68 26.72 -16.90
CA ILE A 60 -0.95 27.14 -15.69
C ILE A 60 0.40 27.76 -16.08
N ALA A 61 1.15 27.13 -16.99
CA ALA A 61 2.44 27.66 -17.45
C ALA A 61 2.30 29.02 -18.16
N ARG A 62 1.24 29.19 -18.95
CA ARG A 62 0.92 30.45 -19.64
C ARG A 62 0.65 31.57 -18.64
N GLU A 63 -0.21 31.31 -17.64
CA GLU A 63 -0.57 32.32 -16.63
C GLU A 63 0.64 32.67 -15.74
N LEU A 64 1.40 31.66 -15.26
CA LEU A 64 2.60 31.91 -14.46
C LEU A 64 3.67 32.67 -15.23
N SER A 65 3.83 32.42 -16.54
CA SER A 65 4.77 33.16 -17.39
C SER A 65 4.37 34.60 -17.57
N ALA A 66 3.06 34.91 -17.64
CA ALA A 66 2.55 36.27 -17.73
C ALA A 66 2.82 37.09 -16.45
N HIS A 67 2.92 36.40 -15.30
CA HIS A 67 3.18 37.00 -13.98
C HIS A 67 4.60 36.69 -13.44
N ARG A 68 5.55 36.36 -14.32
CA ARG A 68 6.91 35.95 -13.90
C ARG A 68 7.63 36.96 -13.02
N GLU A 69 7.37 38.25 -13.20
CA GLU A 69 8.04 39.34 -12.44
C GLU A 69 7.63 39.33 -10.94
N ASP A 70 6.51 38.69 -10.61
CA ASP A 70 6.01 38.56 -9.24
C ASP A 70 6.61 37.32 -8.53
N LEU A 71 7.17 36.38 -9.29
CA LEU A 71 7.70 35.13 -8.75
C LEU A 71 9.01 35.37 -8.00
N LYS A 72 9.09 34.92 -6.76
CA LYS A 72 10.35 34.84 -6.01
C LYS A 72 11.10 33.57 -6.28
N ARG A 73 10.41 32.42 -6.27
CA ARG A 73 10.94 31.08 -6.58
C ARG A 73 10.78 30.78 -8.06
N SER A 74 11.72 29.99 -8.57
CA SER A 74 11.62 29.44 -9.93
C SER A 74 10.57 28.34 -10.00
N ILE A 75 9.89 28.25 -11.16
CA ILE A 75 8.89 27.21 -11.40
C ILE A 75 9.37 26.31 -12.53
N ILE A 76 9.38 25.00 -12.30
CA ILE A 76 9.66 23.99 -13.30
C ILE A 76 8.31 23.40 -13.73
N ILE A 77 8.01 23.52 -15.03
CA ILE A 77 6.86 22.89 -15.68
C ILE A 77 7.37 21.60 -16.33
N ALA A 78 6.76 20.45 -16.02
CA ALA A 78 7.22 19.17 -16.50
C ALA A 78 6.07 18.33 -17.03
N ALA A 79 6.03 18.08 -18.35
CA ALA A 79 5.20 17.03 -18.90
C ALA A 79 6.01 15.72 -18.90
N PHE A 80 5.51 14.73 -18.17
CA PHE A 80 6.20 13.45 -17.96
C PHE A 80 5.84 12.44 -19.01
N ASP A 81 6.82 11.62 -19.41
CA ASP A 81 6.66 10.46 -20.25
C ASP A 81 6.72 9.19 -19.38
N ALA A 82 6.05 8.13 -19.82
CA ALA A 82 6.13 6.80 -19.21
C ALA A 82 5.66 6.75 -17.72
N GLU A 83 4.62 7.48 -17.39
CA GLU A 83 3.92 7.36 -16.12
C GLU A 83 3.25 6.00 -16.02
N GLU A 84 2.46 5.63 -17.03
CA GLU A 84 1.61 4.44 -17.14
C GLU A 84 2.36 3.10 -17.04
N ILE A 85 3.68 3.14 -17.23
CA ILE A 85 4.54 1.95 -17.19
C ILE A 85 5.53 1.94 -16.03
N GLY A 86 5.38 2.89 -15.08
CA GLY A 86 6.15 2.86 -13.84
C GLY A 86 6.77 4.18 -13.40
N LEU A 87 6.13 5.33 -13.69
CA LEU A 87 6.53 6.67 -13.22
C LEU A 87 7.97 7.03 -13.66
N TYR A 88 8.38 6.59 -14.87
CA TYR A 88 9.78 6.74 -15.27
C TYR A 88 10.18 8.20 -15.45
N GLY A 89 9.27 9.01 -16.03
CA GLY A 89 9.55 10.41 -16.30
C GLY A 89 9.75 11.24 -15.04
N SER A 90 8.85 11.14 -14.09
CA SER A 90 8.93 11.86 -12.81
C SER A 90 10.11 11.38 -11.96
N THR A 91 10.39 10.06 -11.97
CA THR A 91 11.56 9.49 -11.30
C THR A 91 12.86 10.07 -11.88
N TYR A 92 12.97 10.10 -13.21
CA TYR A 92 14.15 10.65 -13.87
C TYR A 92 14.34 12.14 -13.56
N LEU A 93 13.25 12.94 -13.55
CA LEU A 93 13.34 14.36 -13.22
C LEU A 93 13.78 14.59 -11.77
N ALA A 94 13.24 13.81 -10.81
CA ALA A 94 13.61 13.92 -9.40
C ALA A 94 15.11 13.62 -9.18
N GLU A 95 15.62 12.51 -9.77
CA GLU A 95 17.04 12.14 -9.74
C GLU A 95 17.93 13.20 -10.41
N PHE A 96 17.47 13.74 -11.55
CA PHE A 96 18.21 14.81 -12.26
C PHE A 96 18.30 16.10 -11.44
N LEU A 97 17.21 16.52 -10.77
CA LEU A 97 17.20 17.74 -9.94
C LEU A 97 18.06 17.54 -8.69
N ASP A 98 18.05 16.35 -8.09
CA ASP A 98 18.93 16.06 -6.97
C ASP A 98 20.40 16.19 -7.36
N ALA A 99 20.78 15.65 -8.50
CA ALA A 99 22.16 15.73 -9.01
C ALA A 99 22.57 17.15 -9.46
N LEU A 100 21.62 17.93 -9.99
CA LEU A 100 21.92 19.23 -10.59
C LEU A 100 21.95 20.36 -9.55
N VAL A 101 20.94 20.41 -8.68
CA VAL A 101 20.73 21.56 -7.76
C VAL A 101 20.62 21.13 -6.29
N GLY A 102 20.48 19.84 -6.01
CA GLY A 102 20.13 19.28 -4.69
C GLY A 102 18.62 19.29 -4.46
N ILE A 103 18.09 18.15 -4.06
CA ILE A 103 16.63 17.96 -3.91
C ILE A 103 16.02 18.85 -2.81
N ASP A 104 16.80 19.30 -1.83
CA ASP A 104 16.40 20.23 -0.78
C ASP A 104 16.00 21.62 -1.31
N LYS A 105 16.42 21.96 -2.55
CA LYS A 105 16.01 23.17 -3.26
C LYS A 105 14.60 23.06 -3.85
N VAL A 106 14.08 21.86 -4.03
CA VAL A 106 12.69 21.66 -4.48
C VAL A 106 11.76 21.77 -3.27
N LYS A 107 10.96 22.84 -3.25
CA LYS A 107 10.07 23.16 -2.11
C LYS A 107 8.70 22.52 -2.21
N LEU A 108 8.29 22.15 -3.43
CA LEU A 108 7.02 21.51 -3.73
C LEU A 108 7.11 20.75 -5.06
N MET A 109 6.49 19.59 -5.13
CA MET A 109 6.09 18.93 -6.37
C MET A 109 4.58 18.76 -6.39
N MET A 110 3.89 19.32 -7.38
CA MET A 110 2.46 19.14 -7.61
C MET A 110 2.24 18.34 -8.90
N SER A 111 1.58 17.19 -8.78
CA SER A 111 1.12 16.37 -9.91
C SER A 111 -0.33 16.66 -10.20
N VAL A 112 -0.62 17.01 -11.47
CA VAL A 112 -1.96 17.32 -11.98
C VAL A 112 -2.41 16.14 -12.83
N ASP A 113 -3.38 15.38 -12.34
CA ASP A 113 -3.77 14.14 -12.96
C ASP A 113 -5.29 13.93 -12.86
N MET A 114 -5.94 13.69 -14.03
CA MET A 114 -7.38 13.50 -14.13
C MET A 114 -8.18 14.65 -13.51
N VAL A 115 -8.13 15.83 -14.12
CA VAL A 115 -8.77 17.07 -13.62
C VAL A 115 -9.93 17.57 -14.48
N GLY A 116 -10.33 16.81 -15.50
CA GLY A 116 -11.37 17.20 -16.48
C GLY A 116 -12.80 16.76 -16.12
N ARG A 117 -13.06 16.14 -14.94
CA ARG A 117 -14.39 15.58 -14.59
C ARG A 117 -15.04 16.30 -13.39
N TYR A 118 -14.84 17.61 -13.28
CA TYR A 118 -15.39 18.37 -12.15
C TYR A 118 -16.92 18.37 -12.10
N ALA A 119 -17.61 18.47 -13.23
CA ALA A 119 -19.06 18.42 -13.29
C ALA A 119 -19.65 17.12 -12.72
N ASP A 120 -18.94 15.99 -12.87
CA ASP A 120 -19.38 14.69 -12.37
C ASP A 120 -19.18 14.55 -10.85
N THR A 121 -18.09 15.11 -10.33
CA THR A 121 -17.65 14.85 -8.95
C THR A 121 -17.88 16.01 -7.99
N HIS A 122 -18.06 17.22 -8.52
CA HIS A 122 -18.19 18.50 -7.79
C HIS A 122 -17.12 18.71 -6.73
N LYS A 123 -15.90 18.20 -6.97
CA LYS A 123 -14.76 18.31 -6.07
C LYS A 123 -13.44 18.26 -6.82
N LEU A 124 -12.44 18.97 -6.32
CA LEU A 124 -11.03 18.81 -6.62
C LEU A 124 -10.36 18.21 -5.37
N VAL A 125 -9.82 17.04 -5.48
CA VAL A 125 -9.08 16.38 -4.39
C VAL A 125 -7.63 16.85 -4.46
N MET A 126 -7.10 17.38 -3.36
CA MET A 126 -5.70 17.76 -3.21
C MET A 126 -5.12 16.93 -2.05
N GLU A 127 -4.35 15.90 -2.36
CA GLU A 127 -3.75 14.97 -1.41
C GLU A 127 -2.29 15.33 -1.14
N GLY A 128 -1.91 15.41 0.14
CA GLY A 128 -0.56 15.79 0.54
C GLY A 128 -0.47 17.14 1.26
N VAL A 129 -1.59 17.83 1.50
CA VAL A 129 -1.59 19.16 2.12
C VAL A 129 -0.87 19.22 3.48
N ALA A 130 -0.78 18.08 4.21
CA ALA A 130 -0.05 18.04 5.47
C ALA A 130 1.47 18.05 5.32
N THR A 131 2.01 17.89 4.12
CA THR A 131 3.45 18.01 3.82
C THR A 131 3.91 19.48 3.77
N ILE A 132 2.95 20.39 3.61
CA ILE A 132 3.14 21.82 3.46
C ILE A 132 2.66 22.54 4.72
N LYS A 133 3.42 23.52 5.21
CA LYS A 133 3.01 24.39 6.31
C LYS A 133 1.76 25.18 5.91
N ASN A 134 0.69 25.09 6.69
CA ASN A 134 -0.61 25.68 6.37
C ASN A 134 -1.22 25.19 5.03
N GLY A 135 -0.75 24.08 4.45
CA GLY A 135 -1.16 23.61 3.13
C GLY A 135 -2.66 23.44 2.94
N ARG A 136 -3.41 23.04 4.00
CA ARG A 136 -4.87 22.95 3.94
C ARG A 136 -5.54 24.31 3.78
N VAL A 137 -5.00 25.36 4.40
CA VAL A 137 -5.53 26.75 4.30
C VAL A 137 -5.26 27.28 2.89
N LEU A 138 -4.04 27.09 2.40
CA LEU A 138 -3.65 27.50 1.03
C LEU A 138 -4.53 26.82 -0.03
N ALA A 139 -4.67 25.47 0.05
CA ALA A 139 -5.47 24.72 -0.91
C ALA A 139 -6.95 25.13 -0.92
N LYS A 140 -7.55 25.33 0.25
CA LYS A 140 -8.93 25.79 0.33
C LYS A 140 -9.09 27.23 -0.13
N GLY A 141 -8.17 28.14 0.23
CA GLY A 141 -8.20 29.53 -0.19
C GLY A 141 -8.10 29.66 -1.73
N ALA A 142 -7.22 28.87 -2.37
CA ALA A 142 -7.16 28.84 -3.83
C ALA A 142 -8.49 28.34 -4.44
N GLY A 143 -9.09 27.29 -3.88
CA GLY A 143 -10.39 26.80 -4.34
C GLY A 143 -11.52 27.83 -4.20
N GLU A 144 -11.57 28.55 -3.09
CA GLU A 144 -12.60 29.56 -2.82
C GLU A 144 -12.54 30.71 -3.83
N ARG A 145 -11.33 31.15 -4.24
CA ARG A 145 -11.16 32.23 -5.26
C ARG A 145 -11.77 31.87 -6.61
N HIS A 146 -11.82 30.58 -6.96
CA HIS A 146 -12.30 30.11 -8.25
C HIS A 146 -13.60 29.27 -8.16
N SER A 147 -14.29 29.32 -7.02
CA SER A 147 -15.50 28.54 -6.77
C SER A 147 -15.31 27.02 -7.00
N ILE A 148 -14.14 26.50 -6.65
CA ILE A 148 -13.78 25.08 -6.70
C ILE A 148 -13.88 24.49 -5.28
N ASN A 149 -14.65 23.42 -5.15
CA ASN A 149 -14.80 22.68 -3.89
C ASN A 149 -13.57 21.79 -3.65
N VAL A 150 -12.56 22.31 -2.97
CA VAL A 150 -11.33 21.56 -2.66
C VAL A 150 -11.53 20.62 -1.48
N LYS A 151 -11.29 19.34 -1.71
CA LYS A 151 -11.19 18.27 -0.70
C LYS A 151 -9.73 18.03 -0.35
N ALA A 152 -9.24 18.83 0.61
CA ALA A 152 -7.86 18.74 1.09
C ALA A 152 -7.66 17.51 1.98
N LYS A 153 -6.86 16.55 1.54
CA LYS A 153 -6.45 15.36 2.29
C LYS A 153 -5.02 15.50 2.79
N ASN A 154 -4.77 15.03 4.01
CA ASN A 154 -3.48 15.22 4.67
C ASN A 154 -2.32 14.61 3.89
N PHE A 155 -2.49 13.37 3.44
CA PHE A 155 -1.49 12.63 2.68
C PHE A 155 -2.16 11.96 1.49
N GLU A 156 -1.39 11.60 0.51
CA GLU A 156 -1.82 10.74 -0.57
C GLU A 156 -2.14 9.36 0.00
N THR A 157 -3.37 8.92 -0.17
CA THR A 157 -3.90 7.71 0.47
C THR A 157 -4.16 6.57 -0.50
N SER A 158 -4.04 6.83 -1.81
CA SER A 158 -4.26 5.80 -2.81
C SER A 158 -3.12 4.79 -2.78
N VAL A 159 -3.45 3.55 -2.42
CA VAL A 159 -2.54 2.40 -2.50
C VAL A 159 -2.61 1.71 -3.87
N LEU A 160 -3.59 2.09 -4.71
CA LEU A 160 -3.83 1.45 -6.01
C LEU A 160 -3.29 2.25 -7.19
N THR A 161 -3.07 3.56 -7.00
CA THR A 161 -2.58 4.46 -8.04
C THR A 161 -1.41 5.26 -7.48
N ALA A 162 -0.20 4.86 -7.82
CA ALA A 162 0.97 5.71 -7.64
C ALA A 162 0.84 6.89 -8.62
N THR A 163 1.24 8.09 -8.20
CA THR A 163 1.27 9.27 -9.05
C THR A 163 2.70 9.76 -9.23
N ASP A 164 2.93 10.70 -10.12
CA ASP A 164 4.23 11.33 -10.35
C ASP A 164 4.83 12.00 -9.11
N THR A 165 4.05 12.21 -8.05
CA THR A 165 4.55 12.68 -6.76
C THR A 165 5.48 11.68 -6.07
N GLU A 166 5.38 10.38 -6.39
CA GLU A 166 6.04 9.31 -5.63
C GLU A 166 7.56 9.47 -5.55
N ALA A 167 8.21 9.76 -6.68
CA ALA A 167 9.66 9.91 -6.73
C ALA A 167 10.15 11.06 -5.83
N PHE A 168 9.46 12.18 -5.86
CA PHE A 168 9.76 13.35 -5.05
C PHE A 168 9.45 13.13 -3.56
N ALA A 169 8.34 12.46 -3.24
CA ALA A 169 7.98 12.11 -1.87
C ALA A 169 9.02 11.18 -1.23
N ARG A 170 9.59 10.25 -2.00
CA ARG A 170 10.70 9.38 -1.53
C ARG A 170 11.94 10.19 -1.14
N MET A 171 12.19 11.31 -1.82
CA MET A 171 13.29 12.23 -1.54
C MET A 171 12.91 13.30 -0.53
N GLN A 172 11.80 13.12 0.23
CA GLN A 172 11.31 14.02 1.28
C GLN A 172 10.87 15.40 0.80
N VAL A 173 10.61 15.58 -0.48
CA VAL A 173 10.03 16.80 -1.02
C VAL A 173 8.55 16.88 -0.62
N PRO A 174 8.02 18.04 -0.20
CA PRO A 174 6.58 18.24 -0.08
C PRO A 174 5.88 17.96 -1.40
N THR A 175 4.81 17.17 -1.38
CA THR A 175 4.09 16.77 -2.59
C THR A 175 2.60 17.02 -2.47
N LEU A 176 1.97 17.27 -3.62
CA LEU A 176 0.55 17.48 -3.75
C LEU A 176 0.03 16.77 -5.00
N ALA A 177 -0.71 15.68 -4.83
CA ALA A 177 -1.42 15.01 -5.90
C ALA A 177 -2.81 15.65 -6.07
N VAL A 178 -3.15 16.04 -7.29
CA VAL A 178 -4.38 16.78 -7.61
C VAL A 178 -5.19 16.03 -8.63
N SER A 179 -6.47 15.78 -8.33
CA SER A 179 -7.38 15.01 -9.21
C SER A 179 -8.84 15.33 -8.92
N THR A 180 -9.72 15.17 -9.92
CA THR A 180 -11.18 15.11 -9.70
C THR A 180 -11.64 13.73 -9.26
N GLY A 181 -10.79 12.71 -9.35
CA GLY A 181 -10.99 11.33 -8.91
C GLY A 181 -11.30 10.37 -10.04
N LEU A 182 -11.33 9.08 -9.68
CA LEU A 182 -11.63 8.01 -10.65
C LEU A 182 -13.07 8.05 -11.15
N HIS A 183 -13.24 7.73 -12.42
CA HIS A 183 -14.54 7.63 -13.09
C HIS A 183 -14.69 6.30 -13.85
N PRO A 184 -15.90 5.91 -14.28
CA PRO A 184 -16.14 4.61 -14.93
C PRO A 184 -15.37 4.39 -16.24
N GLN A 185 -14.88 5.44 -16.90
CA GLN A 185 -14.13 5.39 -18.16
C GLN A 185 -12.62 5.28 -17.98
N TYR A 186 -12.11 5.39 -16.74
CA TYR A 186 -10.69 5.26 -16.44
C TYR A 186 -10.08 4.01 -17.08
N HIS A 187 -8.98 4.16 -17.80
CA HIS A 187 -8.29 3.12 -18.55
C HIS A 187 -9.18 2.37 -19.55
N LYS A 188 -10.11 3.07 -20.19
CA LYS A 188 -11.01 2.50 -21.21
C LYS A 188 -11.00 3.29 -22.52
N PRO A 189 -11.36 2.65 -23.65
CA PRO A 189 -11.53 3.34 -24.93
C PRO A 189 -12.61 4.43 -24.92
N THR A 190 -13.42 4.49 -23.88
CA THR A 190 -14.50 5.46 -23.70
C THR A 190 -14.08 6.70 -22.88
N ASP A 191 -12.81 6.85 -22.52
CA ASP A 191 -12.30 8.10 -21.96
C ASP A 191 -11.99 9.08 -23.09
N THR A 192 -13.04 9.80 -23.52
CA THR A 192 -13.07 10.62 -24.73
C THR A 192 -13.25 12.10 -24.41
N PRO A 193 -12.80 13.04 -25.31
CA PRO A 193 -12.82 14.48 -25.07
C PRO A 193 -14.21 15.08 -24.85
N ASP A 194 -15.27 14.47 -25.39
CA ASP A 194 -16.65 14.93 -25.22
C ASP A 194 -17.18 14.78 -23.78
N LEU A 195 -16.46 14.03 -22.93
CA LEU A 195 -16.79 13.86 -21.52
C LEU A 195 -16.07 14.86 -20.60
N ILE A 196 -15.20 15.70 -21.13
CA ILE A 196 -14.46 16.69 -20.35
C ILE A 196 -15.35 17.90 -20.02
N ASP A 197 -15.38 18.29 -18.76
CA ASP A 197 -15.95 19.56 -18.29
C ASP A 197 -14.91 20.68 -18.50
N TYR A 198 -14.92 21.30 -19.67
CA TYR A 198 -13.95 22.33 -20.03
C TYR A 198 -14.05 23.58 -19.14
N ASP A 199 -15.27 23.99 -18.72
CA ASP A 199 -15.46 25.13 -17.81
C ASP A 199 -14.93 24.81 -16.40
N GLY A 200 -15.09 23.59 -15.94
CA GLY A 200 -14.52 23.08 -14.71
C GLY A 200 -13.00 23.02 -14.77
N LEU A 201 -12.46 22.53 -15.88
CA LEU A 201 -11.03 22.41 -16.14
C LEU A 201 -10.33 23.78 -16.14
N ASP A 202 -10.94 24.79 -16.79
CA ASP A 202 -10.43 26.16 -16.79
C ASP A 202 -10.34 26.73 -15.36
N ARG A 203 -11.43 26.65 -14.59
CA ARG A 203 -11.44 27.09 -13.19
C ARG A 203 -10.47 26.33 -12.29
N ILE A 204 -10.26 25.04 -12.53
CA ILE A 204 -9.25 24.25 -11.83
C ILE A 204 -7.86 24.74 -12.20
N SER A 205 -7.58 24.99 -13.47
CA SER A 205 -6.28 25.54 -13.92
C SER A 205 -5.95 26.86 -13.23
N LEU A 206 -6.92 27.76 -13.14
CA LEU A 206 -6.76 29.03 -12.41
C LEU A 206 -6.57 28.82 -10.90
N CYS A 207 -7.32 27.88 -10.28
CA CYS A 207 -7.16 27.52 -8.88
C CYS A 207 -5.75 27.00 -8.58
N LEU A 208 -5.20 26.15 -9.46
CA LEU A 208 -3.85 25.58 -9.29
C LEU A 208 -2.76 26.62 -9.60
N THR A 209 -3.01 27.54 -10.52
CA THR A 209 -2.14 28.72 -10.77
C THR A 209 -2.02 29.56 -9.52
N ASP A 210 -3.14 29.92 -8.88
CA ASP A 210 -3.14 30.68 -7.64
C ASP A 210 -2.41 29.99 -6.51
N PHE A 211 -2.60 28.68 -6.36
CA PHE A 211 -1.85 27.90 -5.38
C PHE A 211 -0.35 27.93 -5.65
N ALA A 212 0.06 27.77 -6.92
CA ALA A 212 1.46 27.83 -7.32
C ALA A 212 2.06 29.23 -7.12
N MET A 213 1.29 30.28 -7.40
CA MET A 213 1.67 31.66 -7.12
C MET A 213 1.88 31.92 -5.63
N ASP A 214 0.94 31.45 -4.77
CA ASP A 214 1.08 31.53 -3.31
C ASP A 214 2.37 30.84 -2.85
N ALA A 215 2.69 29.64 -3.39
CA ALA A 215 3.90 28.92 -3.07
C ALA A 215 5.19 29.59 -3.58
N ALA A 216 5.13 30.25 -4.73
CA ALA A 216 6.29 30.85 -5.36
C ALA A 216 6.59 32.28 -4.84
N THR A 217 5.59 33.01 -4.34
CA THR A 217 5.72 34.39 -3.88
C THR A 217 5.88 34.54 -2.37
N ASP A 218 5.29 33.65 -1.56
CA ASP A 218 5.38 33.70 -0.11
C ASP A 218 6.73 33.16 0.38
N GLU A 219 7.57 34.02 0.98
CA GLU A 219 8.86 33.65 1.56
C GLU A 219 8.70 32.68 2.72
N SER A 220 7.56 32.67 3.41
CA SER A 220 7.27 31.79 4.54
C SER A 220 6.78 30.38 4.10
N PHE A 221 6.56 30.18 2.80
CA PHE A 221 6.18 28.85 2.27
C PHE A 221 7.28 27.83 2.55
N ALA A 222 6.93 26.76 3.22
CA ALA A 222 7.89 25.76 3.68
C ALA A 222 7.26 24.38 3.86
N ALA A 223 8.10 23.36 3.86
CA ALA A 223 7.74 22.03 4.29
C ALA A 223 7.25 22.03 5.76
N SER A 224 6.29 21.19 6.07
CA SER A 224 5.81 21.00 7.44
C SER A 224 6.70 20.06 8.28
N GLY A 225 7.64 19.37 7.64
CA GLY A 225 8.42 18.28 8.22
C GLY A 225 7.68 16.93 8.24
N ARG A 226 6.45 16.87 7.69
CA ARG A 226 5.71 15.61 7.49
C ARG A 226 5.95 15.12 6.06
N VAL A 227 6.08 13.82 5.87
CA VAL A 227 6.30 13.20 4.55
C VAL A 227 4.99 12.70 4.00
N ALA A 228 4.74 12.91 2.69
CA ALA A 228 3.50 12.53 2.02
C ALA A 228 3.27 11.02 2.00
N ARG A 229 4.32 10.27 1.76
CA ARG A 229 4.41 8.84 1.97
C ARG A 229 5.54 8.58 2.94
N LYS A 230 5.24 7.82 3.99
CA LYS A 230 6.28 7.05 4.65
C LYS A 230 6.92 6.25 3.52
N HIS A 231 8.22 6.37 3.34
CA HIS A 231 8.98 5.58 2.38
C HIS A 231 8.34 4.21 2.25
N MET A 232 7.74 3.94 1.11
CA MET A 232 7.35 2.60 0.77
C MET A 232 8.58 1.94 0.16
N ASP A 233 9.60 1.71 0.99
CA ASP A 233 10.67 0.81 0.59
C ASP A 233 9.99 -0.48 0.17
N LYS A 234 10.25 -0.90 -1.05
CA LYS A 234 9.76 -2.21 -1.51
C LYS A 234 10.19 -3.21 -0.45
N ALA A 235 9.25 -4.01 0.04
CA ALA A 235 9.61 -5.05 0.98
C ALA A 235 10.79 -5.85 0.42
N PRO A 236 11.79 -6.16 1.24
CA PRO A 236 12.89 -7.03 0.82
C PRO A 236 12.33 -8.29 0.18
N VAL A 237 12.96 -8.77 -0.89
CA VAL A 237 12.54 -10.00 -1.58
C VAL A 237 12.48 -11.17 -0.60
N PHE A 238 13.41 -11.22 0.34
CA PHE A 238 13.46 -12.23 1.39
C PHE A 238 13.51 -11.57 2.76
N GLU A 239 12.69 -12.05 3.68
CA GLU A 239 12.66 -11.66 5.08
C GLU A 239 12.74 -12.90 5.96
N ALA A 240 13.43 -12.81 7.08
CA ALA A 240 13.47 -13.85 8.10
C ALA A 240 13.32 -13.22 9.49
N GLY A 241 12.81 -13.98 10.44
CA GLY A 241 12.59 -13.47 11.78
C GLY A 241 12.32 -14.55 12.82
N LEU A 242 12.25 -14.13 14.08
CA LEU A 242 11.79 -14.92 15.20
C LEU A 242 10.29 -14.70 15.39
N THR A 243 9.57 -15.76 15.76
CA THR A 243 8.13 -15.69 15.98
C THR A 243 7.72 -16.44 17.24
N GLY A 244 6.67 -15.94 17.89
CA GLY A 244 6.02 -16.61 18.99
C GLY A 244 4.51 -16.43 18.92
N SER A 245 3.75 -17.39 19.42
CA SER A 245 2.30 -17.27 19.48
C SER A 245 1.70 -17.84 20.76
N ILE A 246 0.54 -17.31 21.09
CA ILE A 246 -0.38 -17.88 22.07
C ILE A 246 -1.71 -18.13 21.37
N GLY A 247 -2.40 -19.20 21.77
CA GLY A 247 -3.65 -19.54 21.14
C GLY A 247 -4.47 -20.55 21.89
N ASN A 248 -5.42 -21.13 21.17
CA ASN A 248 -6.34 -22.13 21.68
C ASN A 248 -6.72 -23.07 20.55
N ALA A 249 -6.71 -24.37 20.83
CA ALA A 249 -7.14 -25.39 19.88
C ALA A 249 -8.27 -26.24 20.48
N LEU A 250 -9.30 -26.51 19.67
CA LEU A 250 -10.43 -27.37 20.02
C LEU A 250 -10.33 -28.65 19.23
N LEU A 251 -10.37 -29.78 19.92
CA LEU A 251 -10.46 -31.14 19.33
C LEU A 251 -11.92 -31.59 19.31
N SER A 252 -12.32 -32.19 18.22
CA SER A 252 -13.68 -32.73 18.03
C SER A 252 -13.64 -34.22 17.65
N PHE A 253 -14.59 -34.97 18.20
CA PHE A 253 -14.86 -36.36 17.88
C PHE A 253 -16.31 -36.48 17.36
N PRO A 254 -16.56 -36.25 16.07
CA PRO A 254 -17.92 -36.15 15.53
C PRO A 254 -18.77 -37.37 15.74
N LYS A 255 -18.16 -38.58 15.74
CA LYS A 255 -18.89 -39.85 16.00
C LYS A 255 -19.32 -40.03 17.45
N ALA A 256 -18.66 -39.35 18.38
CA ALA A 256 -18.95 -39.44 19.80
C ALA A 256 -19.69 -38.20 20.33
N ASP A 257 -20.03 -37.24 19.45
CA ASP A 257 -20.59 -35.94 19.81
C ASP A 257 -19.83 -35.26 20.96
N LEU A 258 -18.51 -35.41 20.92
CA LEU A 258 -17.59 -34.94 21.95
C LEU A 258 -16.68 -33.86 21.40
N SER A 259 -16.55 -32.77 22.14
CA SER A 259 -15.52 -31.76 21.89
C SER A 259 -14.74 -31.43 23.16
N SER A 260 -13.46 -31.20 23.01
CA SER A 260 -12.60 -30.75 24.10
C SER A 260 -12.86 -29.26 24.42
N LYS A 261 -12.48 -28.87 25.65
CA LYS A 261 -12.27 -27.45 25.94
C LYS A 261 -10.80 -27.13 25.69
N GLY A 262 -10.53 -26.20 24.81
CA GLY A 262 -9.17 -25.72 24.57
C GLY A 262 -8.61 -25.02 25.82
N ARG A 263 -7.35 -25.23 26.06
CA ARG A 263 -6.55 -24.46 27.01
C ARG A 263 -5.55 -23.59 26.22
N MET A 264 -4.69 -22.89 26.94
CA MET A 264 -3.68 -22.03 26.32
C MET A 264 -2.63 -22.90 25.60
N ASP A 265 -2.49 -22.67 24.30
CA ASP A 265 -1.43 -23.20 23.45
C ASP A 265 -0.37 -22.11 23.25
N TYR A 266 0.88 -22.53 23.07
CA TYR A 266 1.97 -21.60 22.78
C TYR A 266 2.93 -22.20 21.77
N SER A 267 3.55 -21.31 20.99
CA SER A 267 4.60 -21.68 20.05
C SER A 267 5.74 -20.69 20.03
N ALA A 268 6.90 -21.15 19.58
CA ALA A 268 8.05 -20.33 19.27
C ALA A 268 8.79 -20.91 18.07
N GLY A 269 9.42 -20.08 17.25
CA GLY A 269 10.13 -20.57 16.09
C GLY A 269 10.64 -19.47 15.16
N LEU A 270 10.80 -19.87 13.90
CA LEU A 270 11.28 -19.01 12.82
C LEU A 270 10.14 -18.71 11.85
N THR A 271 10.14 -17.52 11.29
CA THR A 271 9.28 -17.15 10.18
C THR A 271 10.14 -16.66 9.01
N THR A 272 9.73 -17.01 7.80
CA THR A 272 10.37 -16.53 6.56
C THR A 272 9.31 -16.05 5.59
N ARG A 273 9.64 -15.01 4.83
CA ARG A 273 8.76 -14.45 3.79
C ARG A 273 9.54 -14.22 2.52
N LEU A 274 8.94 -14.55 1.38
CA LEU A 274 9.35 -14.17 0.04
C LEU A 274 8.31 -13.20 -0.51
N ASN A 275 8.72 -11.98 -0.89
CA ASN A 275 7.82 -10.92 -1.31
C ASN A 275 7.99 -10.64 -2.81
N PHE A 276 6.88 -10.56 -3.56
CA PHE A 276 6.83 -10.25 -4.99
C PHE A 276 5.73 -9.20 -5.24
N GLY A 277 6.03 -7.93 -4.94
CA GLY A 277 5.05 -6.86 -5.02
C GLY A 277 3.92 -7.06 -3.99
N SER A 278 2.68 -7.03 -4.44
CA SER A 278 1.50 -7.23 -3.58
C SER A 278 1.25 -8.69 -3.20
N PHE A 279 2.09 -9.61 -3.60
CA PHE A 279 2.00 -11.03 -3.27
C PHE A 279 3.20 -11.50 -2.46
N GLY A 280 3.09 -12.65 -1.82
CA GLY A 280 4.20 -13.26 -1.11
C GLY A 280 3.95 -14.72 -0.75
N LEU A 281 5.00 -15.36 -0.24
CA LEU A 281 4.93 -16.66 0.40
C LEU A 281 5.48 -16.52 1.82
N GLN A 282 4.80 -17.09 2.80
CA GLN A 282 5.28 -17.17 4.18
C GLN A 282 5.37 -18.64 4.58
N VAL A 283 6.49 -19.00 5.19
CA VAL A 283 6.70 -20.31 5.78
C VAL A 283 7.25 -20.13 7.19
N ASP A 284 6.60 -20.76 8.16
CA ASP A 284 7.08 -20.75 9.53
C ASP A 284 7.57 -22.16 9.91
N ALA A 285 8.50 -22.24 10.85
CA ALA A 285 8.93 -23.46 11.50
C ALA A 285 8.76 -23.28 13.01
N LEU A 286 7.75 -23.93 13.58
CA LEU A 286 7.27 -23.68 14.93
C LEU A 286 7.47 -24.92 15.81
N TRP A 287 8.07 -24.73 16.96
CA TRP A 287 7.88 -25.62 18.09
C TRP A 287 6.59 -25.24 18.81
N GLU A 288 5.71 -26.20 19.06
CA GLU A 288 4.38 -25.98 19.65
C GLU A 288 4.13 -26.89 20.83
N SER A 289 3.44 -26.36 21.84
CA SER A 289 2.85 -27.13 22.92
C SER A 289 1.37 -26.76 23.02
N SER A 290 0.52 -27.75 22.79
CA SER A 290 -0.93 -27.60 22.80
C SER A 290 -1.53 -28.48 23.86
N THR A 291 -2.49 -27.94 24.63
CA THR A 291 -3.19 -28.64 25.70
C THR A 291 -4.69 -28.52 25.50
N SER A 292 -5.37 -29.67 25.51
CA SER A 292 -6.83 -29.74 25.41
C SER A 292 -7.40 -30.53 26.58
N ARG A 293 -8.53 -30.08 27.14
CA ARG A 293 -9.21 -30.78 28.23
C ARG A 293 -10.40 -31.54 27.71
N PHE A 294 -10.39 -32.84 27.91
CA PHE A 294 -11.53 -33.71 27.62
C PHE A 294 -12.44 -33.82 28.84
N PRO A 295 -13.76 -33.77 28.67
CA PRO A 295 -14.71 -34.12 29.73
C PRO A 295 -14.67 -35.59 30.05
N SER A 296 -15.26 -35.99 31.19
CA SER A 296 -15.51 -37.41 31.49
C SER A 296 -16.46 -38.00 30.45
N LEU A 297 -16.10 -39.14 29.87
CA LEU A 297 -16.94 -39.87 28.90
C LEU A 297 -16.68 -41.40 29.03
N GLU A 298 -17.56 -42.10 29.73
CA GLU A 298 -17.47 -43.54 29.78
C GLU A 298 -17.98 -44.19 28.46
N PRO A 299 -17.33 -45.22 27.94
CA PRO A 299 -16.16 -45.94 28.46
C PRO A 299 -14.80 -45.37 28.04
N MET A 300 -14.75 -44.24 27.36
CA MET A 300 -13.52 -43.69 26.78
C MET A 300 -12.59 -43.03 27.81
N PHE A 301 -13.16 -42.23 28.70
CA PHE A 301 -12.42 -41.53 29.76
C PHE A 301 -13.28 -41.57 31.06
N GLY A 302 -12.87 -42.34 32.03
CA GLY A 302 -13.57 -42.45 33.33
C GLY A 302 -13.59 -41.14 34.12
N ALA A 303 -12.72 -40.20 33.84
CA ALA A 303 -12.67 -38.86 34.43
C ALA A 303 -12.18 -37.82 33.43
N ALA A 304 -12.59 -36.56 33.65
CA ALA A 304 -12.06 -35.45 32.86
C ALA A 304 -10.54 -35.36 32.98
N GLN A 305 -9.84 -35.22 31.83
CA GLN A 305 -8.39 -35.23 31.78
C GLN A 305 -7.86 -34.27 30.74
N ASP A 306 -6.60 -33.86 30.93
CA ASP A 306 -5.88 -33.01 29.98
C ASP A 306 -5.03 -33.89 29.05
N TYR A 307 -5.10 -33.57 27.77
CA TYR A 307 -4.23 -34.09 26.73
C TYR A 307 -3.26 -33.01 26.32
N THR A 308 -1.99 -33.28 26.39
CA THR A 308 -0.92 -32.35 25.95
C THR A 308 -0.13 -33.01 24.82
N GLN A 309 0.09 -32.29 23.74
CA GLN A 309 0.99 -32.69 22.67
C GLN A 309 2.08 -31.66 22.44
N ARG A 310 3.26 -32.14 22.01
CA ARG A 310 4.35 -31.33 21.54
C ARG A 310 4.69 -31.72 20.12
N SER A 311 4.81 -30.69 19.26
CA SER A 311 4.99 -30.88 17.82
C SER A 311 5.98 -29.88 17.22
N VAL A 312 6.48 -30.25 16.05
CA VAL A 312 7.09 -29.30 15.11
C VAL A 312 6.09 -29.09 13.99
N THR A 313 5.67 -27.84 13.81
CA THR A 313 4.62 -27.45 12.86
C THR A 313 5.17 -26.49 11.83
N VAL A 314 4.85 -26.75 10.56
CA VAL A 314 5.27 -25.93 9.41
C VAL A 314 4.04 -25.47 8.65
N PRO A 315 3.46 -24.31 8.99
CA PRO A 315 2.46 -23.66 8.16
C PRO A 315 3.13 -22.91 7.00
N ALA A 316 2.47 -22.95 5.83
CA ALA A 316 2.87 -22.25 4.64
C ALA A 316 1.67 -21.50 4.05
N TYR A 317 1.86 -20.22 3.70
CA TYR A 317 0.79 -19.34 3.25
C TYR A 317 1.21 -18.64 1.94
N PHE A 318 0.27 -18.53 1.01
CA PHE A 318 0.32 -17.54 -0.04
C PHE A 318 -0.28 -16.25 0.50
N LEU A 319 0.45 -15.15 0.42
CA LEU A 319 0.05 -13.86 0.97
C LEU A 319 -0.46 -12.94 -0.13
N ILE A 320 -1.54 -12.22 0.17
CA ILE A 320 -2.00 -11.04 -0.55
C ILE A 320 -1.79 -9.85 0.39
N ARG A 321 -1.05 -8.86 -0.06
CA ARG A 321 -0.65 -7.69 0.73
C ARG A 321 -1.40 -6.46 0.26
N SER A 322 -1.70 -5.54 1.16
CA SER A 322 -2.39 -4.29 0.83
C SER A 322 -1.61 -3.41 -0.15
N ASP A 323 -0.29 -3.55 -0.14
CA ASP A 323 0.63 -2.92 -1.08
C ASP A 323 1.97 -3.68 -1.16
N ALA A 324 2.85 -3.24 -2.04
CA ALA A 324 4.19 -3.80 -2.21
C ALA A 324 5.21 -3.26 -1.18
N SER A 325 4.80 -2.40 -0.26
CA SER A 325 5.70 -1.76 0.70
C SER A 325 6.17 -2.71 1.80
N GLU A 326 7.20 -2.29 2.51
CA GLU A 326 7.68 -3.01 3.69
C GLU A 326 6.62 -3.10 4.78
N ASN A 327 5.81 -2.06 4.96
CA ASN A 327 4.75 -1.98 5.96
C ASN A 327 3.38 -2.16 5.32
N GLY A 328 2.46 -2.84 6.00
CA GLY A 328 1.09 -2.98 5.49
C GLY A 328 0.35 -4.16 6.08
N ALA A 329 -0.92 -4.26 5.69
CA ALA A 329 -1.77 -5.39 6.04
C ALA A 329 -1.58 -6.53 5.04
N PHE A 330 -1.84 -7.76 5.47
CA PHE A 330 -1.82 -8.93 4.61
C PHE A 330 -2.88 -9.94 5.01
N LEU A 331 -3.27 -10.75 4.05
CA LEU A 331 -4.12 -11.93 4.19
C LEU A 331 -3.38 -13.11 3.57
N GLY A 332 -3.35 -14.25 4.24
CA GLY A 332 -2.73 -15.47 3.75
C GLY A 332 -3.66 -16.65 3.77
N LEU A 333 -3.57 -17.49 2.75
CA LEU A 333 -4.26 -18.77 2.65
C LEU A 333 -3.24 -19.85 2.33
N GLY A 334 -3.39 -21.03 2.94
CA GLY A 334 -2.44 -22.10 2.73
C GLY A 334 -2.77 -23.36 3.48
N GLY A 335 -1.72 -24.07 3.88
CA GLY A 335 -1.83 -25.31 4.62
C GLY A 335 -0.76 -25.41 5.69
N TYR A 336 -0.87 -26.45 6.51
CA TYR A 336 0.16 -26.75 7.49
C TYR A 336 0.40 -28.25 7.56
N TYR A 337 1.61 -28.61 7.99
CA TYR A 337 2.00 -29.94 8.41
C TYR A 337 2.60 -29.86 9.81
N SER A 338 2.26 -30.84 10.65
CA SER A 338 2.73 -30.94 12.02
C SER A 338 3.19 -32.36 12.31
N TYR A 339 4.37 -32.49 12.91
CA TYR A 339 4.89 -33.75 13.41
C TYR A 339 4.85 -33.77 14.93
N VAL A 340 3.98 -34.62 15.52
CA VAL A 340 3.85 -34.80 16.96
C VAL A 340 4.90 -35.80 17.43
N TYR A 341 5.88 -35.33 18.18
CA TYR A 341 6.97 -36.17 18.69
C TYR A 341 6.80 -36.56 20.16
N SER A 342 5.86 -35.96 20.89
CA SER A 342 5.55 -36.27 22.27
C SER A 342 4.10 -35.93 22.58
N HIS A 343 3.43 -36.80 23.31
CA HIS A 343 2.08 -36.55 23.84
C HIS A 343 1.92 -37.24 25.22
N SER A 344 0.95 -36.77 25.98
CA SER A 344 0.61 -37.34 27.28
C SER A 344 -0.82 -37.02 27.67
N PHE A 345 -1.44 -37.95 28.40
CA PHE A 345 -2.69 -37.74 29.11
C PHE A 345 -2.41 -37.56 30.61
N SER A 346 -3.21 -36.72 31.28
CA SER A 346 -2.94 -36.37 32.69
C SER A 346 -3.30 -37.48 33.68
N LYS A 347 -4.08 -38.48 33.27
CA LYS A 347 -4.52 -39.58 34.14
C LYS A 347 -4.23 -40.96 33.52
N ASP A 348 -5.03 -41.39 32.55
CA ASP A 348 -4.92 -42.70 31.92
C ASP A 348 -4.67 -42.53 30.43
N ASP A 349 -3.70 -43.27 29.88
CA ASP A 349 -3.52 -43.32 28.43
C ASP A 349 -4.68 -44.09 27.79
N PRO A 350 -5.39 -43.49 26.82
CA PRO A 350 -6.37 -44.22 26.06
C PRO A 350 -5.69 -45.31 25.22
N LEU A 351 -6.42 -46.34 24.86
CA LEU A 351 -5.96 -47.43 23.98
C LEU A 351 -5.72 -47.01 22.53
N TRP A 352 -5.63 -45.68 22.26
CA TRP A 352 -5.53 -45.11 20.93
C TRP A 352 -4.13 -44.58 20.65
N SER A 353 -3.65 -44.92 19.48
CA SER A 353 -2.39 -44.35 18.98
C SER A 353 -2.60 -42.95 18.41
N VAL A 354 -1.80 -41.99 18.85
CA VAL A 354 -1.78 -40.63 18.28
C VAL A 354 -1.14 -40.71 16.91
N ASN A 355 -1.81 -40.15 15.91
CA ASN A 355 -1.21 -39.97 14.59
C ASN A 355 -0.11 -38.91 14.67
N PRO A 356 1.17 -39.28 14.47
CA PRO A 356 2.26 -38.33 14.56
C PRO A 356 2.27 -37.32 13.42
N HIS A 357 1.60 -37.64 12.31
CA HIS A 357 1.54 -36.83 11.11
C HIS A 357 0.17 -36.15 11.02
N GLN A 358 0.13 -34.86 11.27
CA GLN A 358 -1.08 -34.05 11.22
C GLN A 358 -0.95 -32.97 10.15
N GLY A 359 -2.05 -32.62 9.52
CA GLY A 359 -2.05 -31.58 8.50
C GLY A 359 -3.44 -31.11 8.12
N GLY A 360 -3.49 -29.95 7.48
CA GLY A 360 -4.74 -29.34 7.11
C GLY A 360 -4.60 -27.99 6.44
N LEU A 361 -5.70 -27.24 6.43
CA LEU A 361 -5.75 -25.89 5.91
C LEU A 361 -5.30 -24.89 6.96
N ALA A 362 -4.75 -23.78 6.50
CA ALA A 362 -4.36 -22.65 7.33
C ALA A 362 -4.72 -21.32 6.64
N ALA A 363 -5.09 -20.33 7.45
CA ALA A 363 -5.29 -18.97 7.01
C ALA A 363 -4.69 -18.02 8.04
N ASN A 364 -4.23 -16.86 7.59
CA ASN A 364 -3.77 -15.80 8.49
C ASN A 364 -4.14 -14.43 7.95
N PHE A 365 -4.20 -13.44 8.83
CA PHE A 365 -4.21 -12.03 8.48
C PHE A 365 -3.41 -11.25 9.52
N GLY A 366 -2.82 -10.16 9.12
CA GLY A 366 -2.00 -9.37 10.02
C GLY A 366 -1.54 -8.06 9.44
N VAL A 367 -0.73 -7.38 10.24
CA VAL A 367 -0.07 -6.13 9.87
C VAL A 367 1.42 -6.22 10.17
N LYS A 368 2.22 -5.64 9.30
CA LYS A 368 3.64 -5.40 9.53
C LYS A 368 3.87 -3.90 9.69
N VAL A 369 4.62 -3.51 10.71
CA VAL A 369 5.08 -2.15 10.95
C VAL A 369 6.55 -2.20 11.32
N ALA A 370 7.41 -1.73 10.44
CA ALA A 370 8.86 -1.89 10.54
C ALA A 370 9.22 -3.38 10.73
N ASN A 371 9.99 -3.71 11.74
CA ASN A 371 10.43 -5.07 12.05
C ASN A 371 9.37 -5.92 12.79
N LEU A 372 8.25 -5.31 13.21
CA LEU A 372 7.22 -6.01 14.00
C LEU A 372 6.09 -6.48 13.11
N VAL A 373 5.71 -7.75 13.24
CA VAL A 373 4.51 -8.34 12.63
C VAL A 373 3.57 -8.81 13.70
N LEU A 374 2.32 -8.37 13.62
CA LEU A 374 1.23 -8.86 14.43
C LEU A 374 0.25 -9.62 13.54
N GLU A 375 -0.03 -10.87 13.87
CA GLU A 375 -0.76 -11.80 13.01
C GLU A 375 -1.78 -12.62 13.79
N TRP A 376 -2.99 -12.78 13.22
CA TRP A 376 -3.97 -13.77 13.62
C TRP A 376 -3.91 -14.95 12.66
N SER A 377 -3.74 -16.18 13.16
CA SER A 377 -3.73 -17.38 12.33
C SER A 377 -4.78 -18.40 12.78
N PHE A 378 -5.31 -19.14 11.80
CA PHE A 378 -6.34 -20.15 11.95
C PHE A 378 -5.89 -21.44 11.28
N ARG A 379 -6.23 -22.57 11.87
CA ARG A 379 -5.92 -23.89 11.31
C ARG A 379 -7.11 -24.83 11.43
N TRP A 380 -7.31 -25.62 10.39
CA TRP A 380 -8.34 -26.66 10.31
C TRP A 380 -7.67 -27.97 9.92
N GLN A 381 -7.66 -28.96 10.82
CA GLN A 381 -7.06 -30.25 10.58
C GLN A 381 -7.95 -31.09 9.64
N LEU A 382 -7.35 -31.74 8.65
CA LEU A 382 -8.05 -32.56 7.66
C LEU A 382 -7.90 -34.03 7.91
N ASN A 383 -6.88 -34.50 8.64
CA ASN A 383 -6.68 -35.90 8.98
C ASN A 383 -6.96 -36.17 10.46
N ASN A 384 -7.12 -37.43 10.82
CA ASN A 384 -7.45 -37.82 12.18
C ASN A 384 -6.29 -37.62 13.15
N LEU A 385 -6.59 -37.11 14.35
CA LEU A 385 -5.64 -37.01 15.46
C LEU A 385 -5.25 -38.38 16.01
N PHE A 386 -6.23 -39.30 16.14
CA PHE A 386 -6.02 -40.68 16.56
C PHE A 386 -6.24 -41.61 15.38
N ALA A 387 -5.39 -42.65 15.25
CA ALA A 387 -5.44 -43.57 14.11
C ALA A 387 -6.75 -44.34 14.05
N GLU A 388 -7.29 -44.74 15.22
CA GLU A 388 -8.46 -45.59 15.36
C GLU A 388 -9.79 -44.81 15.45
N GLN A 389 -9.76 -43.52 15.63
CA GLN A 389 -10.95 -42.70 15.85
C GLN A 389 -11.01 -41.48 14.91
N ALA A 390 -12.18 -41.28 14.32
CA ALA A 390 -12.44 -40.04 13.58
C ALA A 390 -12.42 -38.83 14.53
N SER A 391 -11.30 -38.13 14.54
CA SER A 391 -11.03 -37.00 15.40
C SER A 391 -10.25 -35.95 14.61
N HIS A 392 -10.62 -34.70 14.70
CA HIS A 392 -9.92 -33.61 14.01
C HIS A 392 -9.95 -32.36 14.85
N LEU A 393 -9.01 -31.49 14.55
CA LEU A 393 -8.98 -30.15 15.08
C LEU A 393 -10.13 -29.36 14.46
N GLN A 394 -11.09 -28.95 15.26
CA GLN A 394 -12.25 -28.22 14.78
C GLN A 394 -11.90 -26.79 14.42
N ASN A 395 -11.17 -26.12 15.30
CA ASN A 395 -10.66 -24.77 15.11
C ASN A 395 -9.43 -24.57 16.00
N ALA A 396 -8.35 -24.05 15.45
CA ALA A 396 -7.24 -23.51 16.22
C ALA A 396 -7.00 -22.06 15.83
N THR A 397 -6.89 -21.21 16.84
CA THR A 397 -6.70 -19.76 16.65
C THR A 397 -5.50 -19.33 17.46
N TYR A 398 -4.61 -18.56 16.83
CA TYR A 398 -3.39 -18.07 17.44
C TYR A 398 -3.21 -16.59 17.17
N LEU A 399 -2.83 -15.85 18.19
CA LEU A 399 -2.24 -14.52 18.07
C LEU A 399 -0.73 -14.69 18.02
N LYS A 400 -0.12 -14.29 16.94
CA LYS A 400 1.31 -14.46 16.65
C LYS A 400 2.00 -13.09 16.56
N VAL A 401 3.17 -13.00 17.15
CA VAL A 401 4.04 -11.84 17.08
C VAL A 401 5.39 -12.29 16.51
N SER A 402 5.88 -11.57 15.51
CA SER A 402 7.17 -11.86 14.90
C SER A 402 8.04 -10.60 14.84
N TRP A 403 9.34 -10.80 15.02
CA TRP A 403 10.36 -9.79 14.80
C TRP A 403 11.19 -10.17 13.58
N ILE A 404 11.12 -9.35 12.54
CA ILE A 404 11.83 -9.55 11.26
C ILE A 404 13.18 -8.82 11.34
N PHE A 405 14.22 -9.44 10.79
CA PHE A 405 15.60 -8.89 10.76
C PHE A 405 15.86 -8.13 9.48
#